data_5cd9b0581a44a1fecbb5e27372ce0794
#
_entry.id   5cd9b0581a44a1fecbb5e27372ce0794
#
_cell.length_a   1.000
_cell.length_b   1.000
_cell.length_c   1.000
_cell.angle_alpha   90.00
_cell.angle_beta   90.00
_cell.angle_gamma   90.00
#
_symmetry.space_group_name_H-M   'P 1'
#
loop_
_entity.id
_entity.type
_entity.pdbx_description
1 polymer ?
#
loop_
_entity_poly.entity_id
_entity_poly.type
_entity_poly.pdbx_seq_one_letter_code
_entity_poly.pdbx_strand_id
1 'polypeptide(L)'
;MNFSKYRNKLSRWLGAACFAAFGAAAMSSCNDAIYDDLDPCRIGVELRFVYDYNMEWANAFPAKVDCVTLYIYDADGRYLAQRSETSEALRDENYRMILDLPQGSYRMVAYGGTTCDNHSFSLVNKPDQGSLITDLRVAMDDWCINSSRESSKSLHPLFWGTLDVTVSGDDYTQATLP
;
A
#
# COMPACT_ATOMS: atom_id res chain seq x y z
N MET A 1 53.40 -67.00 9.05
CA MET A 1 52.13 -66.31 9.04
C MET A 1 52.36 -64.82 8.71
N ASN A 2 51.86 -64.34 7.56
CA ASN A 2 52.30 -63.11 6.89
C ASN A 2 51.46 -61.91 7.40
N PHE A 3 51.92 -61.21 8.43
CA PHE A 3 51.28 -60.02 8.96
C PHE A 3 51.35 -58.78 8.08
N SER A 4 52.20 -58.79 7.07
CA SER A 4 52.45 -57.66 6.17
C SER A 4 51.26 -57.40 5.19
N LYS A 5 50.51 -58.42 4.83
CA LYS A 5 49.45 -58.34 3.80
C LYS A 5 48.15 -57.76 4.35
N TYR A 6 47.93 -57.77 5.68
CA TYR A 6 46.76 -57.21 6.33
C TYR A 6 46.89 -55.70 6.57
N ARG A 7 48.10 -55.22 6.82
CA ARG A 7 48.36 -53.78 7.11
C ARG A 7 48.12 -52.91 5.93
N ASN A 8 48.40 -53.36 4.71
CA ASN A 8 48.19 -52.63 3.48
C ASN A 8 46.70 -52.57 3.01
N LYS A 9 45.91 -53.57 3.41
CA LYS A 9 44.46 -53.52 3.11
C LYS A 9 43.71 -52.55 4.05
N LEU A 10 44.08 -52.50 5.32
CA LEU A 10 43.44 -51.62 6.30
C LEU A 10 43.72 -50.13 6.01
N SER A 11 44.93 -49.77 5.59
CA SER A 11 45.27 -48.38 5.26
C SER A 11 44.57 -47.88 3.98
N ARG A 12 44.30 -48.80 3.04
CA ARG A 12 43.56 -48.42 1.81
C ARG A 12 42.06 -48.19 2.07
N TRP A 13 41.46 -48.90 3.05
CA TRP A 13 40.07 -48.72 3.45
C TRP A 13 39.89 -47.49 4.34
N LEU A 14 40.83 -47.16 5.20
CA LEU A 14 40.80 -45.95 6.01
C LEU A 14 41.00 -44.69 5.18
N GLY A 15 41.85 -44.73 4.14
CA GLY A 15 42.00 -43.59 3.23
C GLY A 15 40.73 -43.29 2.40
N ALA A 16 40.05 -44.35 1.95
CA ALA A 16 38.81 -44.19 1.16
C ALA A 16 37.63 -43.71 2.02
N ALA A 17 37.56 -44.09 3.29
CA ALA A 17 36.52 -43.63 4.22
C ALA A 17 36.69 -42.15 4.61
N CYS A 18 37.92 -41.67 4.78
CA CYS A 18 38.18 -40.25 5.04
C CYS A 18 37.87 -39.34 3.84
N PHE A 19 38.12 -39.80 2.59
CA PHE A 19 37.74 -39.01 1.42
C PHE A 19 36.23 -38.96 1.18
N ALA A 20 35.51 -40.02 1.50
CA ALA A 20 34.03 -39.99 1.40
C ALA A 20 33.38 -39.11 2.49
N ALA A 21 33.95 -39.04 3.67
CA ALA A 21 33.44 -38.16 4.75
C ALA A 21 33.73 -36.66 4.49
N PHE A 22 34.84 -36.33 3.82
CA PHE A 22 35.17 -34.95 3.46
C PHE A 22 34.37 -34.44 2.25
N GLY A 23 33.96 -35.31 1.33
CA GLY A 23 33.16 -34.96 0.16
C GLY A 23 31.70 -34.68 0.49
N ALA A 24 31.18 -35.30 1.57
CA ALA A 24 29.78 -35.08 1.98
C ALA A 24 29.56 -33.79 2.81
N ALA A 25 30.60 -33.24 3.42
CA ALA A 25 30.53 -32.01 4.19
C ALA A 25 30.61 -30.74 3.32
N ALA A 26 30.97 -30.85 2.04
CA ALA A 26 31.10 -29.70 1.13
C ALA A 26 29.80 -29.33 0.37
N MET A 27 28.73 -30.11 0.53
CA MET A 27 27.46 -29.89 -0.19
C MET A 27 26.37 -29.22 0.68
N SER A 28 26.63 -28.93 1.94
CA SER A 28 25.64 -28.29 2.81
C SER A 28 25.95 -26.83 3.15
N SER A 29 26.86 -26.21 2.40
CA SER A 29 27.15 -24.81 2.60
C SER A 29 26.74 -24.04 1.34
N CYS A 30 25.62 -23.38 1.39
CA CYS A 30 25.23 -22.19 0.63
C CYS A 30 23.73 -22.11 0.37
N ASN A 31 22.85 -22.45 1.32
CA ASN A 31 21.44 -22.14 1.12
C ASN A 31 20.83 -21.21 2.16
N ASP A 32 21.52 -20.94 3.28
CA ASP A 32 20.89 -20.17 4.36
C ASP A 32 21.50 -18.78 4.60
N ALA A 33 22.58 -18.41 3.91
CA ALA A 33 23.32 -17.20 4.29
C ALA A 33 22.96 -15.91 3.52
N ILE A 34 22.04 -15.94 2.56
CA ILE A 34 21.77 -14.77 1.71
C ILE A 34 20.38 -14.15 1.95
N TYR A 35 19.46 -14.84 2.62
CA TYR A 35 18.06 -14.40 2.70
C TYR A 35 17.51 -14.19 4.11
N ASP A 36 18.28 -14.51 5.17
CA ASP A 36 17.76 -14.44 6.54
C ASP A 36 17.64 -13.04 7.14
N ASP A 37 18.20 -12.01 6.52
CA ASP A 37 18.18 -10.62 7.01
C ASP A 37 17.56 -9.60 6.03
N LEU A 38 16.88 -10.05 4.98
CA LEU A 38 16.13 -9.14 4.13
C LEU A 38 14.75 -8.92 4.74
N ASP A 39 14.46 -7.67 5.10
CA ASP A 39 13.09 -7.27 5.39
C ASP A 39 12.17 -7.78 4.26
N PRO A 40 11.00 -8.37 4.61
CA PRO A 40 10.07 -8.81 3.57
C PRO A 40 9.79 -7.66 2.62
N CYS A 41 9.87 -7.94 1.31
CA CYS A 41 9.55 -6.95 0.29
C CYS A 41 8.19 -6.32 0.63
N ARG A 42 8.18 -5.02 0.84
CA ARG A 42 6.94 -4.29 1.09
C ARG A 42 6.17 -4.22 -0.21
N ILE A 43 4.96 -4.74 -0.19
CA ILE A 43 4.04 -4.71 -1.33
C ILE A 43 2.85 -3.83 -1.03
N GLY A 44 2.26 -3.25 -2.06
CA GLY A 44 1.12 -2.37 -1.86
C GLY A 44 0.88 -1.44 -3.03
N VAL A 45 0.42 -0.24 -2.72
CA VAL A 45 0.14 0.82 -3.69
C VAL A 45 0.86 2.10 -3.29
N GLU A 46 1.56 2.70 -4.23
CA GLU A 46 2.04 4.07 -4.16
C GLU A 46 1.10 4.96 -4.97
N LEU A 47 0.23 5.69 -4.27
CA LEU A 47 -0.86 6.44 -4.86
C LEU A 47 -0.52 7.91 -5.00
N ARG A 48 -0.62 8.41 -6.23
CA ARG A 48 -0.54 9.83 -6.58
C ARG A 48 -1.93 10.39 -6.79
N PHE A 49 -2.18 11.61 -6.28
CA PHE A 49 -3.41 12.36 -6.53
C PHE A 49 -3.19 13.39 -7.63
N VAL A 50 -4.14 13.53 -8.53
CA VAL A 50 -4.09 14.48 -9.64
C VAL A 50 -5.44 15.18 -9.77
N TYR A 51 -5.43 16.49 -9.92
CA TYR A 51 -6.58 17.29 -10.30
C TYR A 51 -6.21 18.11 -11.54
N ASP A 52 -6.46 17.54 -12.71
CA ASP A 52 -6.14 18.10 -14.03
C ASP A 52 -7.39 18.61 -14.81
N TYR A 53 -8.61 18.32 -14.30
CA TYR A 53 -9.85 18.90 -14.81
C TYR A 53 -9.98 20.39 -14.45
N ASN A 54 -8.98 21.17 -14.88
CA ASN A 54 -8.94 22.61 -14.65
C ASN A 54 -8.51 23.33 -15.92
N MET A 55 -8.73 24.64 -15.99
CA MET A 55 -8.38 25.46 -17.15
C MET A 55 -6.87 25.77 -17.27
N GLU A 56 -6.09 25.39 -16.27
CA GLU A 56 -4.66 25.74 -16.20
C GLU A 56 -3.75 24.66 -16.79
N TRP A 57 -4.30 23.53 -17.23
CA TRP A 57 -3.58 22.39 -17.82
C TRP A 57 -2.46 21.83 -16.94
N ALA A 58 -2.57 22.02 -15.64
CA ALA A 58 -1.60 21.57 -14.65
C ALA A 58 -2.30 20.81 -13.52
N ASN A 59 -1.54 19.97 -12.79
CA ASN A 59 -2.06 19.34 -11.58
C ASN A 59 -2.31 20.40 -10.50
N ALA A 60 -3.55 20.76 -10.28
CA ALA A 60 -3.94 21.72 -9.27
C ALA A 60 -4.20 21.10 -7.87
N PHE A 61 -4.03 19.79 -7.73
CA PHE A 61 -4.28 19.08 -6.45
C PHE A 61 -3.54 19.72 -5.27
N PRO A 62 -2.21 19.95 -5.31
CA PRO A 62 -1.48 20.51 -4.17
C PRO A 62 -1.93 21.93 -3.77
N ALA A 63 -2.51 22.67 -4.72
CA ALA A 63 -2.94 24.06 -4.49
C ALA A 63 -4.42 24.16 -4.04
N LYS A 64 -5.22 23.12 -4.24
CA LYS A 64 -6.68 23.17 -4.07
C LYS A 64 -7.22 22.22 -3.02
N VAL A 65 -6.50 21.16 -2.67
CA VAL A 65 -6.96 20.10 -1.77
C VAL A 65 -6.18 20.16 -0.46
N ASP A 66 -6.83 20.59 0.61
CA ASP A 66 -6.21 20.74 1.93
C ASP A 66 -6.31 19.48 2.79
N CYS A 67 -7.20 18.58 2.48
CA CYS A 67 -7.34 17.29 3.15
C CYS A 67 -7.94 16.27 2.20
N VAL A 68 -7.52 15.03 2.32
CA VAL A 68 -8.05 13.90 1.56
C VAL A 68 -8.26 12.72 2.47
N THR A 69 -9.37 12.00 2.27
CA THR A 69 -9.60 10.70 2.89
C THR A 69 -9.83 9.67 1.79
N LEU A 70 -9.00 8.65 1.79
CA LEU A 70 -9.08 7.51 0.90
C LEU A 70 -9.79 6.36 1.63
N TYR A 71 -10.81 5.82 1.00
CA TYR A 71 -11.54 4.62 1.43
C TYR A 71 -11.16 3.46 0.53
N ILE A 72 -10.79 2.34 1.14
CA ILE A 72 -10.26 1.16 0.46
C ILE A 72 -11.26 0.03 0.63
N TYR A 73 -11.64 -0.56 -0.49
CA TYR A 73 -12.57 -1.68 -0.58
C TYR A 73 -11.91 -2.86 -1.31
N ASP A 74 -12.37 -4.06 -1.00
CA ASP A 74 -11.98 -5.27 -1.75
C ASP A 74 -12.67 -5.33 -3.12
N ALA A 75 -12.38 -6.40 -3.87
CA ALA A 75 -12.96 -6.65 -5.20
C ALA A 75 -14.49 -6.77 -5.17
N ASP A 76 -15.06 -7.21 -4.06
CA ASP A 76 -16.50 -7.35 -3.86
C ASP A 76 -17.17 -6.04 -3.39
N GLY A 77 -16.38 -4.98 -3.22
CA GLY A 77 -16.84 -3.68 -2.74
C GLY A 77 -17.09 -3.61 -1.24
N ARG A 78 -16.46 -4.49 -0.43
CA ARG A 78 -16.54 -4.47 1.02
C ARG A 78 -15.45 -3.57 1.59
N TYR A 79 -15.80 -2.75 2.56
CA TYR A 79 -14.87 -1.84 3.22
C TYR A 79 -13.78 -2.60 3.97
N LEU A 80 -12.54 -2.17 3.74
CA LEU A 80 -11.34 -2.71 4.39
C LEU A 80 -10.71 -1.70 5.33
N ALA A 81 -10.43 -0.50 4.84
CA ALA A 81 -9.70 0.51 5.59
C ALA A 81 -9.92 1.92 5.02
N GLN A 82 -9.51 2.92 5.80
CA GLN A 82 -9.37 4.29 5.32
C GLN A 82 -8.02 4.87 5.70
N ARG A 83 -7.54 5.83 4.89
CA ARG A 83 -6.35 6.61 5.14
C ARG A 83 -6.68 8.09 4.92
N SER A 84 -6.34 8.94 5.89
CA SER A 84 -6.53 10.39 5.76
C SER A 84 -5.19 11.10 5.79
N GLU A 85 -5.11 12.21 5.04
CA GLU A 85 -3.95 13.08 5.00
C GLU A 85 -4.39 14.54 4.98
N THR A 86 -3.58 15.43 5.52
CA THR A 86 -3.88 16.84 5.69
C THR A 86 -2.83 17.75 5.05
N SER A 87 -3.12 19.03 5.06
CA SER A 87 -2.60 20.08 4.20
C SER A 87 -1.09 20.15 3.95
N GLU A 88 -0.24 19.93 4.95
CA GLU A 88 1.21 20.11 4.74
C GLU A 88 1.80 19.09 3.77
N ALA A 89 1.47 17.81 3.97
CA ALA A 89 1.95 16.75 3.09
C ALA A 89 1.39 16.88 1.68
N LEU A 90 0.11 17.27 1.56
CA LEU A 90 -0.58 17.36 0.26
C LEU A 90 -0.10 18.52 -0.63
N ARG A 91 0.62 19.51 -0.08
CA ARG A 91 1.19 20.63 -0.85
C ARG A 91 2.46 20.25 -1.61
N ASP A 92 3.07 19.13 -1.29
CA ASP A 92 4.19 18.60 -2.06
C ASP A 92 3.69 17.97 -3.35
N GLU A 93 4.14 18.48 -4.50
CA GLU A 93 3.81 17.93 -5.83
C GLU A 93 4.28 16.47 -5.99
N ASN A 94 5.29 16.08 -5.23
CA ASN A 94 5.82 14.72 -5.22
C ASN A 94 5.18 13.82 -4.17
N TYR A 95 4.20 14.33 -3.42
CA TYR A 95 3.52 13.52 -2.42
C TYR A 95 2.96 12.23 -3.00
N ARG A 96 3.19 11.14 -2.28
CA ARG A 96 2.64 9.80 -2.57
C ARG A 96 2.09 9.22 -1.29
N MET A 97 0.88 8.74 -1.34
CA MET A 97 0.28 7.97 -0.25
C MET A 97 0.69 6.51 -0.38
N ILE A 98 1.46 6.04 0.58
CA ILE A 98 1.93 4.65 0.63
C ILE A 98 0.91 3.81 1.38
N LEU A 99 0.47 2.73 0.75
CA LEU A 99 -0.51 1.80 1.27
C LEU A 99 0.08 0.39 1.23
N ASP A 100 0.38 -0.16 2.39
CA ASP A 100 0.82 -1.56 2.53
C ASP A 100 -0.43 -2.45 2.39
N LEU A 101 -0.59 -3.07 1.23
CA LEU A 101 -1.74 -3.91 0.90
C LEU A 101 -1.26 -5.26 0.36
N PRO A 102 -1.86 -6.38 0.81
CA PRO A 102 -1.59 -7.69 0.24
C PRO A 102 -1.87 -7.75 -1.26
N GLN A 103 -1.38 -8.79 -1.93
CA GLN A 103 -1.76 -9.05 -3.31
C GLN A 103 -3.27 -9.23 -3.42
N GLY A 104 -3.88 -8.54 -4.41
CA GLY A 104 -5.31 -8.56 -4.60
C GLY A 104 -5.82 -7.38 -5.44
N SER A 105 -7.11 -7.37 -5.72
CA SER A 105 -7.77 -6.28 -6.42
C SER A 105 -8.56 -5.43 -5.43
N TYR A 106 -8.43 -4.12 -5.56
CA TYR A 106 -9.00 -3.15 -4.66
C TYR A 106 -9.74 -2.07 -5.43
N ARG A 107 -10.80 -1.56 -4.83
CA ARG A 107 -11.46 -0.31 -5.23
C ARG A 107 -11.17 0.78 -4.23
N MET A 108 -10.76 1.91 -4.73
CA MET A 108 -10.43 3.06 -3.92
C MET A 108 -11.33 4.23 -4.25
N VAL A 109 -11.83 4.91 -3.23
CA VAL A 109 -12.62 6.14 -3.35
C VAL A 109 -11.96 7.19 -2.50
N ALA A 110 -11.57 8.32 -3.09
CA ALA A 110 -11.04 9.45 -2.36
C ALA A 110 -12.05 10.59 -2.32
N TYR A 111 -12.16 11.21 -1.16
CA TYR A 111 -12.84 12.49 -0.98
C TYR A 111 -11.87 13.53 -0.44
N GLY A 112 -11.75 14.66 -1.14
CA GLY A 112 -11.05 15.84 -0.65
C GLY A 112 -12.04 16.89 -0.17
N GLY A 113 -11.73 17.52 0.97
CA GLY A 113 -12.57 18.59 1.55
C GLY A 113 -13.63 18.13 2.55
N THR A 114 -13.71 16.81 2.89
CA THR A 114 -14.72 16.31 3.84
C THR A 114 -14.23 16.21 5.29
N THR A 115 -12.92 16.24 5.50
CA THR A 115 -12.29 16.05 6.82
C THR A 115 -11.42 17.23 7.25
N CYS A 116 -11.38 18.31 6.48
CA CYS A 116 -10.73 19.55 6.84
C CYS A 116 -11.47 20.25 7.97
N ASP A 117 -10.79 21.11 8.71
CA ASP A 117 -11.39 21.92 9.80
C ASP A 117 -12.57 22.77 9.31
N ASN A 118 -12.45 23.29 8.08
CA ASN A 118 -13.52 23.99 7.41
C ASN A 118 -14.01 23.15 6.22
N HIS A 119 -15.14 22.50 6.38
CA HIS A 119 -15.75 21.70 5.31
C HIS A 119 -17.21 22.11 5.11
N SER A 120 -17.73 21.83 3.95
CA SER A 120 -19.13 22.05 3.57
C SER A 120 -19.86 20.75 3.28
N PHE A 121 -19.14 19.64 3.34
CA PHE A 121 -19.63 18.30 3.02
C PHE A 121 -19.08 17.30 4.03
N SER A 122 -19.94 16.41 4.49
CA SER A 122 -19.60 15.33 5.43
C SER A 122 -20.11 13.99 4.94
N LEU A 123 -19.48 12.91 5.43
CA LEU A 123 -20.03 11.59 5.25
C LEU A 123 -21.35 11.42 6.00
N VAL A 124 -22.34 10.86 5.32
CA VAL A 124 -23.63 10.52 5.92
C VAL A 124 -23.46 9.40 6.95
N ASN A 125 -22.70 8.37 6.58
CA ASN A 125 -22.37 7.27 7.47
C ASN A 125 -20.86 6.97 7.37
N LYS A 126 -20.20 6.79 8.51
CA LYS A 126 -18.85 6.27 8.54
C LYS A 126 -18.86 4.80 8.12
N PRO A 127 -18.06 4.40 7.13
CA PRO A 127 -17.97 2.99 6.80
C PRO A 127 -17.29 2.21 7.94
N ASP A 128 -17.76 1.01 8.18
CA ASP A 128 -17.23 0.03 9.11
C ASP A 128 -17.05 -1.33 8.44
N GLN A 129 -16.54 -2.30 9.18
CA GLN A 129 -16.37 -3.65 8.67
C GLN A 129 -17.72 -4.24 8.21
N GLY A 130 -17.81 -4.54 6.93
CA GLY A 130 -19.03 -5.06 6.28
C GLY A 130 -19.82 -4.04 5.49
N SER A 131 -19.52 -2.74 5.62
CA SER A 131 -20.11 -1.71 4.75
C SER A 131 -19.75 -1.95 3.29
N LEU A 132 -20.68 -1.65 2.41
CA LEU A 132 -20.43 -1.73 0.98
C LEU A 132 -20.08 -0.35 0.41
N ILE A 133 -19.34 -0.34 -0.69
CA ILE A 133 -18.99 0.87 -1.42
C ILE A 133 -20.24 1.67 -1.84
N THR A 134 -21.36 0.99 -2.07
CA THR A 134 -22.65 1.62 -2.39
C THR A 134 -23.27 2.40 -1.23
N ASP A 135 -22.81 2.14 -0.01
CA ASP A 135 -23.30 2.83 1.20
C ASP A 135 -22.50 4.09 1.50
N LEU A 136 -21.35 4.26 0.83
CA LEU A 136 -20.50 5.44 0.97
C LEU A 136 -21.18 6.66 0.32
N ARG A 137 -21.65 7.59 1.15
CA ARG A 137 -22.37 8.79 0.71
C ARG A 137 -21.84 10.02 1.42
N VAL A 138 -21.77 11.09 0.65
CA VAL A 138 -21.44 12.43 1.15
C VAL A 138 -22.66 13.32 0.97
N ALA A 139 -22.95 14.14 1.96
CA ALA A 139 -24.00 15.14 1.92
C ALA A 139 -23.43 16.52 2.25
N MET A 140 -24.12 17.55 1.77
CA MET A 140 -23.84 18.93 2.20
C MET A 140 -24.28 19.11 3.65
N ASP A 141 -23.46 19.79 4.43
CA ASP A 141 -23.74 20.05 5.84
C ASP A 141 -24.93 20.98 6.04
N ASP A 142 -25.69 20.78 7.11
CA ASP A 142 -26.91 21.54 7.42
C ASP A 142 -26.67 23.06 7.52
N TRP A 143 -25.49 23.48 7.97
CA TRP A 143 -25.16 24.89 8.02
C TRP A 143 -25.09 25.56 6.65
N CYS A 144 -24.73 24.79 5.60
CA CYS A 144 -24.72 25.27 4.23
C CYS A 144 -26.14 25.42 3.66
N ILE A 145 -27.02 24.48 4.04
CA ILE A 145 -28.40 24.40 3.55
C ILE A 145 -29.29 25.46 4.26
N ASN A 146 -29.09 25.58 5.57
CA ASN A 146 -29.95 26.42 6.45
C ASN A 146 -29.39 27.82 6.69
N SER A 147 -28.18 28.13 6.15
CA SER A 147 -27.68 29.51 6.26
C SER A 147 -28.59 30.44 5.47
N SER A 148 -29.49 31.09 6.19
CA SER A 148 -30.17 32.28 5.67
C SER A 148 -29.13 33.26 5.10
N ARG A 149 -29.51 34.05 4.11
CA ARG A 149 -28.72 34.99 3.27
C ARG A 149 -27.64 35.83 3.96
N GLU A 150 -27.41 35.70 5.25
CA GLU A 150 -26.47 36.49 6.05
C GLU A 150 -25.20 35.74 6.47
N SER A 151 -25.02 34.49 6.10
CA SER A 151 -23.80 33.75 6.40
C SER A 151 -22.66 34.22 5.49
N SER A 152 -21.67 34.89 6.09
CA SER A 152 -20.42 35.31 5.42
C SER A 152 -19.46 34.12 5.11
N LYS A 153 -19.87 32.90 5.41
CA LYS A 153 -19.07 31.71 5.17
C LYS A 153 -19.18 31.27 3.69
N SER A 154 -18.06 31.21 3.02
CA SER A 154 -17.99 30.63 1.68
C SER A 154 -18.05 29.10 1.72
N LEU A 155 -18.64 28.51 0.69
CA LEU A 155 -18.63 27.06 0.50
C LEU A 155 -17.21 26.58 0.19
N HIS A 156 -16.83 25.49 0.83
CA HIS A 156 -15.57 24.78 0.53
C HIS A 156 -15.84 23.70 -0.52
N PRO A 157 -14.94 23.52 -1.49
CA PRO A 157 -15.13 22.58 -2.57
C PRO A 157 -15.06 21.13 -2.06
N LEU A 158 -15.81 20.26 -2.74
CA LEU A 158 -15.70 18.81 -2.62
C LEU A 158 -14.96 18.27 -3.84
N PHE A 159 -13.91 17.51 -3.60
CA PHE A 159 -13.21 16.75 -4.63
C PHE A 159 -13.50 15.26 -4.42
N TRP A 160 -13.59 14.51 -5.48
CA TRP A 160 -13.75 13.08 -5.39
C TRP A 160 -13.14 12.38 -6.60
N GLY A 161 -12.67 11.17 -6.38
CA GLY A 161 -12.14 10.32 -7.43
C GLY A 161 -12.24 8.86 -7.04
N THR A 162 -12.22 8.00 -8.04
CA THR A 162 -12.26 6.54 -7.87
C THR A 162 -11.17 5.88 -8.68
N LEU A 163 -10.65 4.77 -8.18
CA LEU A 163 -9.62 3.99 -8.85
C LEU A 163 -9.79 2.52 -8.51
N ASP A 164 -9.75 1.67 -9.54
CA ASP A 164 -9.59 0.23 -9.38
C ASP A 164 -8.10 -0.10 -9.58
N VAL A 165 -7.49 -0.81 -8.63
CA VAL A 165 -6.07 -1.16 -8.65
C VAL A 165 -5.88 -2.63 -8.30
N THR A 166 -4.93 -3.27 -8.95
CA THR A 166 -4.51 -4.64 -8.62
C THR A 166 -3.07 -4.62 -8.13
N VAL A 167 -2.87 -5.07 -6.91
CA VAL A 167 -1.56 -5.29 -6.31
C VAL A 167 -1.06 -6.65 -6.73
N SER A 168 0.01 -6.68 -7.51
CA SER A 168 0.63 -7.91 -8.01
C SER A 168 2.15 -7.75 -7.96
N GLY A 169 2.85 -8.81 -7.56
CA GLY A 169 4.33 -8.80 -7.54
C GLY A 169 4.92 -8.51 -6.18
N ASP A 170 6.18 -8.10 -6.18
CA ASP A 170 7.03 -7.99 -5.00
C ASP A 170 7.43 -6.53 -4.72
N ASP A 171 6.68 -5.56 -5.25
CA ASP A 171 6.94 -4.13 -5.12
C ASP A 171 5.63 -3.32 -5.06
N TYR A 172 5.75 -2.02 -4.81
CA TYR A 172 4.60 -1.12 -4.83
C TYR A 172 4.07 -0.89 -6.24
N THR A 173 2.76 -1.10 -6.40
CA THR A 173 2.05 -0.76 -7.63
C THR A 173 1.87 0.76 -7.72
N GLN A 174 2.43 1.38 -8.77
CA GLN A 174 2.25 2.81 -9.03
C GLN A 174 0.84 3.08 -9.55
N ALA A 175 0.10 3.96 -8.90
CA ALA A 175 -1.26 4.29 -9.27
C ALA A 175 -1.52 5.80 -9.21
N THR A 176 -2.41 6.28 -10.08
CA THR A 176 -2.83 7.70 -10.12
C THR A 176 -4.33 7.78 -9.98
N LEU A 177 -4.78 8.57 -9.03
CA LEU A 177 -6.19 8.85 -8.79
C LEU A 177 -6.49 10.27 -9.30
N PRO A 178 -7.34 10.38 -10.32
CA PRO A 178 -7.72 11.66 -10.90
C PRO A 178 -8.71 12.43 -10.03
#